data_68fbb5bb439683b0fccdab77b388029a
#
_entry.id   68fbb5bb439683b0fccdab77b388029a
#
_cell.length_a   1.000
_cell.length_b   1.000
_cell.length_c   1.000
_cell.angle_alpha   90.00
_cell.angle_beta   90.00
_cell.angle_gamma   90.00
#
_symmetry.space_group_name_H-M   'P 1'
#
loop_
_entity.id
_entity.type
_entity.pdbx_description
1 polymer ?
#
loop_
_entity_poly.entity_id
_entity_poly.type
_entity_poly.pdbx_seq_one_letter_code
_entity_poly.pdbx_strand_id
1 'polypeptide(L)'
;ASDVYKRQACGMAAFFSALFGTPLSATLFGIMVEDVGLAFSVAFVPGFAAALIAYGVSLACGISPTHFELTAPALSIDSTLLVAVLGVACALVARAFCWLLHTMEHEMPRRLPNPWVRAVVGGVAVVALSYLMGVGRYNGAGMGVITAAVEQGQALPWDFICKILLT
;
A
#
# COMPACT_ATOMS: atom_id res chain seq x y z
N ALA A 1 23.00 1.92 -13.50
CA ALA A 1 22.12 2.22 -12.35
C ALA A 1 20.79 2.82 -12.78
N SER A 2 20.78 3.87 -13.61
CA SER A 2 19.53 4.55 -14.02
C SER A 2 18.50 3.63 -14.72
N ASP A 3 18.93 2.63 -15.48
CA ASP A 3 18.02 1.74 -16.20
C ASP A 3 17.36 0.68 -15.29
N VAL A 4 18.01 0.30 -14.21
CA VAL A 4 17.42 -0.62 -13.22
C VAL A 4 16.28 0.09 -12.48
N TYR A 5 16.48 1.31 -12.04
CA TYR A 5 15.44 2.12 -11.37
C TYR A 5 14.24 2.38 -12.29
N LYS A 6 14.47 2.70 -13.56
CA LYS A 6 13.38 2.86 -14.53
C LYS A 6 12.55 1.59 -14.67
N ARG A 7 13.20 0.41 -14.74
CA ARG A 7 12.49 -0.87 -14.82
C ARG A 7 11.68 -1.16 -13.57
N GLN A 8 12.21 -0.85 -12.39
CA GLN A 8 11.49 -0.99 -11.12
C GLN A 8 10.28 -0.07 -11.06
N ALA A 9 10.44 1.22 -11.36
CA ALA A 9 9.34 2.17 -11.41
C ALA A 9 8.25 1.76 -12.42
N CYS A 10 8.63 1.30 -13.62
CA CYS A 10 7.68 0.77 -14.61
C CYS A 10 6.96 -0.48 -14.10
N GLY A 11 7.69 -1.40 -13.45
CA GLY A 11 7.11 -2.62 -12.87
C GLY A 11 6.10 -2.31 -11.76
N MET A 12 6.42 -1.39 -10.87
CA MET A 12 5.49 -0.93 -9.82
C MET A 12 4.27 -0.23 -10.43
N ALA A 13 4.46 0.68 -11.38
CA ALA A 13 3.38 1.36 -12.06
C ALA A 13 2.44 0.37 -12.78
N ALA A 14 2.99 -0.63 -13.47
CA ALA A 14 2.23 -1.67 -14.13
C ALA A 14 1.40 -2.51 -13.15
N PHE A 15 2.03 -2.97 -12.06
CA PHE A 15 1.38 -3.78 -11.03
C PHE A 15 0.22 -3.04 -10.35
N PHE A 16 0.48 -1.81 -9.86
CA PHE A 16 -0.55 -1.01 -9.19
C PHE A 16 -1.69 -0.63 -10.15
N SER A 17 -1.36 -0.36 -11.42
CA SER A 17 -2.37 -0.05 -12.43
C SER A 17 -3.30 -1.23 -12.70
N ALA A 18 -2.76 -2.44 -12.83
CA ALA A 18 -3.55 -3.65 -13.00
C ALA A 18 -4.43 -3.95 -11.78
N LEU A 19 -3.92 -3.67 -10.57
CA LEU A 19 -4.61 -3.97 -9.31
C LEU A 19 -5.74 -2.96 -9.02
N PHE A 20 -5.48 -1.66 -9.19
CA PHE A 20 -6.41 -0.59 -8.80
C PHE A 20 -7.16 0.06 -9.96
N GLY A 21 -6.80 -0.24 -11.20
CA GLY A 21 -7.45 0.36 -12.38
C GLY A 21 -7.17 1.85 -12.55
N THR A 22 -6.06 2.36 -11.99
CA THR A 22 -5.71 3.79 -12.00
C THR A 22 -4.33 4.05 -12.59
N PRO A 23 -4.16 4.01 -13.93
CA PRO A 23 -2.85 4.06 -14.58
C PRO A 23 -2.02 5.31 -14.23
N LEU A 24 -2.67 6.48 -14.17
CA LEU A 24 -1.99 7.74 -13.88
C LEU A 24 -1.47 7.78 -12.44
N SER A 25 -2.32 7.44 -11.48
CA SER A 25 -1.95 7.42 -10.05
C SER A 25 -0.88 6.36 -9.77
N ALA A 26 -0.99 5.19 -10.40
CA ALA A 26 -0.01 4.12 -10.29
C ALA A 26 1.36 4.53 -10.81
N THR A 27 1.40 5.28 -11.92
CA THR A 27 2.64 5.80 -12.48
C THR A 27 3.31 6.82 -11.55
N LEU A 28 2.53 7.77 -11.04
CA LEU A 28 3.03 8.76 -10.10
C LEU A 28 3.56 8.09 -8.82
N PHE A 29 2.83 7.12 -8.29
CA PHE A 29 3.25 6.35 -7.13
C PHE A 29 4.57 5.62 -7.37
N GLY A 30 4.70 4.89 -8.49
CA GLY A 30 5.91 4.14 -8.83
C GLY A 30 7.15 5.03 -8.94
N ILE A 31 6.98 6.27 -9.41
CA ILE A 31 8.08 7.24 -9.49
C ILE A 31 8.41 7.84 -8.12
N MET A 32 7.40 8.14 -7.31
CA MET A 32 7.61 8.77 -6.00
C MET A 32 8.27 7.84 -4.98
N VAL A 33 8.04 6.54 -5.09
CA VAL A 33 8.64 5.53 -4.20
C VAL A 33 10.15 5.41 -4.42
N GLU A 34 10.64 5.63 -5.62
CA GLU A 34 12.04 5.44 -6.00
C GLU A 34 12.95 6.65 -5.70
N ASP A 35 12.47 7.68 -5.04
CA ASP A 35 13.24 8.89 -4.65
C ASP A 35 14.00 9.55 -5.83
N VAL A 36 13.31 9.79 -6.91
CA VAL A 36 13.92 10.18 -8.18
C VAL A 36 13.75 11.67 -8.45
N GLY A 37 14.52 12.49 -7.77
CA GLY A 37 14.48 13.94 -7.94
C GLY A 37 14.70 14.46 -9.37
N LEU A 38 15.53 13.81 -10.18
CA LEU A 38 15.85 14.24 -11.56
C LEU A 38 15.28 13.33 -12.66
N ALA A 39 14.82 12.14 -12.34
CA ALA A 39 14.35 11.16 -13.33
C ALA A 39 12.82 11.14 -13.50
N PHE A 40 12.10 12.07 -12.89
CA PHE A 40 10.63 12.15 -12.99
C PHE A 40 10.18 12.18 -14.47
N SER A 41 10.72 13.08 -15.27
CA SER A 41 10.35 13.21 -16.68
C SER A 41 10.75 12.03 -17.54
N VAL A 42 11.87 11.37 -17.21
CA VAL A 42 12.40 10.24 -17.98
C VAL A 42 11.68 8.92 -17.65
N ALA A 43 11.24 8.74 -16.41
CA ALA A 43 10.53 7.54 -15.96
C ALA A 43 9.01 7.61 -16.19
N PHE A 44 8.45 8.83 -16.31
CA PHE A 44 7.00 9.02 -16.42
C PHE A 44 6.41 8.38 -17.68
N VAL A 45 6.98 8.68 -18.84
CA VAL A 45 6.44 8.18 -20.11
C VAL A 45 6.47 6.64 -20.19
N PRO A 46 7.61 5.97 -19.95
CA PRO A 46 7.64 4.51 -19.99
C PRO A 46 6.82 3.88 -18.87
N GLY A 47 6.78 4.49 -17.68
CA GLY A 47 5.95 4.04 -16.56
C GLY A 47 4.46 4.10 -16.87
N PHE A 48 4.01 5.20 -17.47
CA PHE A 48 2.61 5.38 -17.86
C PHE A 48 2.21 4.41 -18.98
N ALA A 49 3.08 4.21 -19.98
CA ALA A 49 2.84 3.21 -21.02
C ALA A 49 2.73 1.79 -20.43
N ALA A 50 3.64 1.43 -19.52
CA ALA A 50 3.60 0.14 -18.84
C ALA A 50 2.33 -0.04 -18.01
N ALA A 51 1.89 1.01 -17.30
CA ALA A 51 0.67 1.03 -16.52
C ALA A 51 -0.58 0.84 -17.40
N LEU A 52 -0.67 1.52 -18.53
CA LEU A 52 -1.79 1.38 -19.47
C LEU A 52 -1.85 -0.03 -20.09
N ILE A 53 -0.72 -0.56 -20.50
CA ILE A 53 -0.65 -1.92 -21.08
C ILE A 53 -1.06 -2.95 -20.04
N ALA A 54 -0.53 -2.86 -18.82
CA ALA A 54 -0.87 -3.79 -17.74
C ALA A 54 -2.35 -3.76 -17.37
N TYR A 55 -2.94 -2.58 -17.32
CA TYR A 55 -4.38 -2.41 -17.09
C TYR A 55 -5.21 -3.03 -18.24
N GLY A 56 -4.84 -2.75 -19.47
CA GLY A 56 -5.50 -3.34 -20.64
C GLY A 56 -5.42 -4.86 -20.68
N VAL A 57 -4.26 -5.44 -20.36
CA VAL A 57 -4.07 -6.89 -20.26
C VAL A 57 -4.90 -7.48 -19.12
N SER A 58 -4.93 -6.82 -17.95
CA SER A 58 -5.74 -7.24 -16.80
C SER A 58 -7.22 -7.35 -17.20
N LEU A 59 -7.76 -6.32 -17.85
CA LEU A 59 -9.14 -6.32 -18.34
C LEU A 59 -9.38 -7.40 -19.39
N ALA A 60 -8.45 -7.59 -20.33
CA ALA A 60 -8.56 -8.63 -21.36
C ALA A 60 -8.55 -10.05 -20.75
N CYS A 61 -7.85 -10.25 -19.63
CA CYS A 61 -7.86 -11.50 -18.88
C CYS A 61 -9.10 -11.68 -17.99
N GLY A 62 -10.03 -10.72 -17.98
CA GLY A 62 -11.24 -10.79 -17.16
C GLY A 62 -10.99 -10.51 -15.67
N ILE A 63 -9.83 -9.95 -15.32
CA ILE A 63 -9.51 -9.56 -13.95
C ILE A 63 -10.06 -8.16 -13.72
N SER A 64 -11.07 -8.05 -12.86
CA SER A 64 -11.61 -6.75 -12.46
C SER A 64 -10.67 -6.08 -11.46
N PRO A 65 -10.33 -4.80 -11.64
CA PRO A 65 -9.58 -4.05 -10.64
C PRO A 65 -10.37 -3.95 -9.34
N THR A 66 -9.69 -3.72 -8.24
CA THR A 66 -10.32 -3.50 -6.93
C THR A 66 -11.24 -2.26 -7.03
N HIS A 67 -12.54 -2.50 -6.99
CA HIS A 67 -13.55 -1.45 -7.07
C HIS A 67 -14.51 -1.58 -5.91
N PHE A 68 -14.82 -0.44 -5.27
CA PHE A 68 -15.83 -0.37 -4.22
C PHE A 68 -17.01 0.43 -4.76
N GLU A 69 -18.21 -0.13 -4.67
CA GLU A 69 -19.46 0.58 -5.05
C GLU A 69 -19.81 1.58 -3.95
N LEU A 70 -19.24 2.75 -4.05
CA LEU A 70 -19.49 3.85 -3.11
C LEU A 70 -20.20 4.99 -3.82
N THR A 71 -21.28 5.46 -3.22
CA THR A 71 -21.91 6.72 -3.61
C THR A 71 -21.08 7.86 -3.02
N ALA A 72 -20.30 8.53 -3.87
CA ALA A 72 -19.54 9.68 -3.42
C ALA A 72 -20.50 10.81 -2.99
N PRO A 73 -20.34 11.38 -1.78
CA PRO A 73 -21.12 12.54 -1.37
C PRO A 73 -20.85 13.72 -2.31
N ALA A 74 -21.86 14.57 -2.49
CA ALA A 74 -21.71 15.79 -3.28
C ALA A 74 -20.60 16.67 -2.68
N LEU A 75 -19.84 17.35 -3.56
CA LEU A 75 -18.81 18.29 -3.15
C LEU A 75 -19.47 19.45 -2.38
N SER A 76 -19.27 19.48 -1.09
CA SER A 76 -19.68 20.53 -0.18
C SER A 76 -18.48 21.02 0.63
N ILE A 77 -18.57 22.18 1.24
CA ILE A 77 -17.51 22.71 2.11
C ILE A 77 -17.24 21.76 3.27
N ASP A 78 -18.30 21.21 3.86
CA ASP A 78 -18.21 20.26 4.97
C ASP A 78 -17.50 18.96 4.55
N SER A 79 -17.85 18.40 3.39
CA SER A 79 -17.18 17.22 2.83
C SER A 79 -15.71 17.49 2.55
N THR A 80 -15.38 18.67 2.03
CA THR A 80 -13.99 19.05 1.74
C THR A 80 -13.17 19.18 3.04
N LEU A 81 -13.74 19.75 4.08
CA LEU A 81 -13.09 19.87 5.38
C LEU A 81 -12.84 18.49 6.00
N LEU A 82 -13.84 17.60 5.96
CA LEU A 82 -13.68 16.22 6.42
C LEU A 82 -12.57 15.46 5.68
N VAL A 83 -12.50 15.61 4.36
CA VAL A 83 -11.44 15.00 3.54
C VAL A 83 -10.07 15.57 3.91
N ALA A 84 -9.98 16.89 4.17
CA ALA A 84 -8.72 17.51 4.61
C ALA A 84 -8.26 16.96 5.97
N VAL A 85 -9.17 16.84 6.94
CA VAL A 85 -8.88 16.25 8.26
C VAL A 85 -8.45 14.79 8.12
N LEU A 86 -9.15 14.01 7.30
CA LEU A 86 -8.77 12.64 7.00
C LEU A 86 -7.38 12.56 6.37
N GLY A 87 -7.06 13.45 5.44
CA GLY A 87 -5.74 13.52 4.81
C GLY A 87 -4.62 13.78 5.82
N VAL A 88 -4.84 14.68 6.76
CA VAL A 88 -3.88 14.96 7.86
C VAL A 88 -3.74 13.73 8.76
N ALA A 89 -4.84 13.07 9.13
CA ALA A 89 -4.79 11.86 9.94
C ALA A 89 -4.01 10.73 9.23
N CYS A 90 -4.27 10.51 7.94
CA CYS A 90 -3.54 9.53 7.13
C CYS A 90 -2.04 9.87 7.05
N ALA A 91 -1.68 11.14 6.89
CA ALA A 91 -0.29 11.58 6.85
C ALA A 91 0.45 11.31 8.18
N LEU A 92 -0.23 11.54 9.30
CA LEU A 92 0.34 11.24 10.64
C LEU A 92 0.55 9.74 10.83
N VAL A 93 -0.43 8.92 10.46
CA VAL A 93 -0.31 7.44 10.52
C VAL A 93 0.81 6.95 9.61
N ALA A 94 0.89 7.46 8.38
CA ALA A 94 1.95 7.10 7.44
C ALA A 94 3.33 7.47 7.98
N ARG A 95 3.47 8.66 8.58
CA ARG A 95 4.72 9.09 9.21
C ARG A 95 5.11 8.19 10.39
N ALA A 96 4.15 7.83 11.24
CA ALA A 96 4.38 6.93 12.37
C ALA A 96 4.81 5.53 11.88
N PHE A 97 4.17 5.04 10.82
CA PHE A 97 4.50 3.76 10.21
C PHE A 97 5.90 3.76 9.59
N CYS A 98 6.26 4.79 8.82
CA CYS A 98 7.60 4.94 8.25
C CYS A 98 8.67 5.02 9.36
N TRP A 99 8.40 5.74 10.45
CA TRP A 99 9.29 5.81 11.59
C TRP A 99 9.48 4.44 12.25
N LEU A 100 8.39 3.68 12.41
CA LEU A 100 8.43 2.32 12.97
C LEU A 100 9.25 1.38 12.08
N LEU A 101 9.01 1.39 10.78
CA LEU A 101 9.78 0.57 9.81
C LEU A 101 11.26 0.91 9.86
N HIS A 102 11.61 2.19 9.80
CA HIS A 102 13.00 2.64 9.84
C HIS A 102 13.70 2.25 11.15
N THR A 103 13.00 2.36 12.27
CA THR A 103 13.50 1.93 13.57
C THR A 103 13.74 0.42 13.61
N MET A 104 12.81 -0.37 13.08
CA MET A 104 12.95 -1.83 13.00
C MET A 104 14.11 -2.25 12.09
N GLU A 105 14.23 -1.62 10.93
CA GLU A 105 15.33 -1.89 9.99
C GLU A 105 16.71 -1.60 10.60
N HIS A 106 16.80 -0.59 11.44
CA HIS A 106 18.05 -0.21 12.09
C HIS A 106 18.36 -1.03 13.37
N GLU A 107 17.34 -1.31 14.18
CA GLU A 107 17.50 -1.96 15.49
C GLU A 107 17.60 -3.50 15.39
N MET A 108 16.85 -4.10 14.45
CA MET A 108 16.84 -5.55 14.29
C MET A 108 18.21 -6.16 13.94
N PRO A 109 19.00 -5.62 13.00
CA PRO A 109 20.33 -6.14 12.71
C PRO A 109 21.31 -5.99 13.87
N ARG A 110 21.13 -4.97 14.72
CA ARG A 110 21.97 -4.76 15.91
C ARG A 110 21.72 -5.80 16.98
N ARG A 111 20.43 -6.18 17.20
CA ARG A 111 20.06 -7.17 18.21
C ARG A 111 20.20 -8.61 17.73
N LEU A 112 19.93 -8.82 16.44
CA LEU A 112 19.97 -10.12 15.78
C LEU A 112 20.85 -10.05 14.54
N PRO A 113 22.19 -10.18 14.70
CA PRO A 113 23.15 -10.03 13.60
C PRO A 113 23.01 -11.14 12.56
N ASN A 114 22.53 -12.32 12.95
CA ASN A 114 22.33 -13.45 12.04
C ASN A 114 21.00 -13.29 11.26
N PRO A 115 21.05 -13.16 9.90
CA PRO A 115 19.85 -12.94 9.09
C PRO A 115 18.86 -14.11 9.15
N TRP A 116 19.35 -15.34 9.32
CA TRP A 116 18.47 -16.53 9.45
C TRP A 116 17.68 -16.51 10.75
N VAL A 117 18.33 -16.18 11.87
CA VAL A 117 17.67 -16.07 13.17
C VAL A 117 16.63 -14.93 13.12
N ARG A 118 16.96 -13.81 12.50
CA ARG A 118 16.04 -12.69 12.35
C ARG A 118 14.79 -13.07 11.54
N ALA A 119 14.97 -13.82 10.45
CA ALA A 119 13.85 -14.31 9.64
C ALA A 119 12.93 -15.25 10.43
N VAL A 120 13.52 -16.19 11.17
CA VAL A 120 12.76 -17.14 12.01
C VAL A 120 12.02 -16.42 13.12
N VAL A 121 12.69 -15.50 13.85
CA VAL A 121 12.07 -14.72 14.93
C VAL A 121 10.92 -13.86 14.40
N GLY A 122 11.14 -13.18 13.27
CA GLY A 122 10.10 -12.39 12.61
C GLY A 122 8.90 -13.24 12.18
N GLY A 123 9.15 -14.40 11.55
CA GLY A 123 8.10 -15.33 11.15
C GLY A 123 7.28 -15.86 12.33
N VAL A 124 7.97 -16.27 13.40
CA VAL A 124 7.30 -16.74 14.62
C VAL A 124 6.47 -15.64 15.26
N ALA A 125 7.00 -14.41 15.31
CA ALA A 125 6.29 -13.24 15.86
C ALA A 125 5.01 -12.95 15.07
N VAL A 126 5.07 -12.94 13.73
CA VAL A 126 3.89 -12.74 12.87
C VAL A 126 2.86 -13.84 13.07
N VAL A 127 3.27 -15.10 13.13
CA VAL A 127 2.35 -16.24 13.37
C VAL A 127 1.69 -16.12 14.73
N ALA A 128 2.47 -15.84 15.78
CA ALA A 128 1.95 -15.67 17.13
C ALA A 128 0.95 -14.50 17.22
N LEU A 129 1.28 -13.36 16.63
CA LEU A 129 0.38 -12.20 16.56
C LEU A 129 -0.90 -12.51 15.79
N SER A 130 -0.79 -13.20 14.66
CA SER A 130 -1.94 -13.62 13.85
C SER A 130 -2.87 -14.55 14.63
N TYR A 131 -2.33 -15.44 15.45
CA TYR A 131 -3.11 -16.34 16.28
C TYR A 131 -3.82 -15.60 17.43
N LEU A 132 -3.13 -14.65 18.06
CA LEU A 132 -3.70 -13.82 19.14
C LEU A 132 -4.80 -12.86 18.66
N MET A 133 -4.69 -12.34 17.45
CA MET A 133 -5.62 -11.34 16.90
C MET A 133 -6.78 -11.93 16.10
N GLY A 134 -6.95 -13.26 16.08
CA GLY A 134 -8.05 -13.93 15.38
C GLY A 134 -7.69 -14.40 13.97
N VAL A 135 -7.15 -15.57 13.93
CA VAL A 135 -6.68 -16.39 12.79
C VAL A 135 -7.01 -15.83 11.41
N GLY A 136 -6.06 -15.10 10.81
CA GLY A 136 -6.12 -14.75 9.38
C GLY A 136 -6.92 -13.52 8.99
N ARG A 137 -7.69 -12.90 9.89
CA ARG A 137 -8.53 -11.72 9.57
C ARG A 137 -7.71 -10.51 9.09
N TYR A 138 -6.53 -10.33 9.67
CA TYR A 138 -5.66 -9.17 9.37
C TYR A 138 -4.47 -9.51 8.49
N ASN A 139 -4.31 -10.77 8.07
CA ASN A 139 -3.21 -11.21 7.22
C ASN A 139 -3.38 -10.76 5.77
N GLY A 140 -2.27 -10.63 5.05
CA GLY A 140 -2.25 -10.20 3.67
C GLY A 140 -2.70 -8.75 3.47
N ALA A 141 -3.35 -8.46 2.35
CA ALA A 141 -3.81 -7.10 2.00
C ALA A 141 -4.91 -6.56 2.91
N GLY A 142 -5.58 -7.41 3.69
CA GLY A 142 -6.66 -7.00 4.58
C GLY A 142 -7.95 -6.63 3.85
N MET A 143 -8.14 -7.12 2.63
CA MET A 143 -9.32 -6.80 1.80
C MET A 143 -10.63 -7.13 2.50
N GLY A 144 -10.70 -8.23 3.25
CA GLY A 144 -11.91 -8.58 4.01
C GLY A 144 -12.31 -7.55 5.05
N VAL A 145 -11.31 -6.93 5.72
CA VAL A 145 -11.56 -5.85 6.70
C VAL A 145 -11.99 -4.57 5.99
N ILE A 146 -11.36 -4.25 4.86
CA ILE A 146 -11.68 -3.06 4.06
C ILE A 146 -13.10 -3.18 3.50
N THR A 147 -13.45 -4.31 2.90
CA THR A 147 -14.79 -4.58 2.35
C THR A 147 -15.87 -4.49 3.45
N ALA A 148 -15.62 -5.13 4.61
CA ALA A 148 -16.56 -5.05 5.73
C ALA A 148 -16.72 -3.61 6.26
N ALA A 149 -15.65 -2.83 6.30
CA ALA A 149 -15.69 -1.44 6.72
C ALA A 149 -16.45 -0.54 5.72
N VAL A 150 -16.21 -0.75 4.43
CA VAL A 150 -16.72 0.11 3.35
C VAL A 150 -18.16 -0.25 2.96
N GLU A 151 -18.45 -1.54 2.79
CA GLU A 151 -19.77 -2.00 2.31
C GLU A 151 -20.77 -2.25 3.44
N GLN A 152 -20.30 -2.70 4.60
CA GLN A 152 -21.16 -3.07 5.73
C GLN A 152 -21.16 -2.04 6.86
N GLY A 153 -20.28 -1.04 6.81
CA GLY A 153 -20.10 -0.07 7.90
C GLY A 153 -19.64 -0.67 9.21
N GLN A 154 -19.17 -1.92 9.19
CA GLN A 154 -18.73 -2.67 10.36
C GLN A 154 -17.22 -2.59 10.55
N ALA A 155 -16.71 -1.40 10.82
CA ALA A 155 -15.31 -1.20 11.21
C ALA A 155 -15.19 -1.17 12.74
N LEU A 156 -14.37 -2.05 13.29
CA LEU A 156 -13.96 -1.95 14.69
C LEU A 156 -12.81 -0.94 14.79
N PRO A 157 -12.81 -0.05 15.79
CA PRO A 157 -11.73 0.95 15.96
C PRO A 157 -10.34 0.32 16.05
N TRP A 158 -10.28 -0.92 16.53
CA TRP A 158 -9.04 -1.68 16.71
C TRP A 158 -8.51 -2.33 15.43
N ASP A 159 -9.36 -2.49 14.39
CA ASP A 159 -8.97 -3.15 13.14
C ASP A 159 -7.80 -2.44 12.46
N PHE A 160 -7.76 -1.11 12.51
CA PHE A 160 -6.67 -0.30 11.96
C PHE A 160 -5.36 -0.50 12.69
N ILE A 161 -5.40 -0.54 14.04
CA ILE A 161 -4.21 -0.73 14.88
C ILE A 161 -3.67 -2.15 14.69
N CYS A 162 -4.54 -3.15 14.71
CA CYS A 162 -4.18 -4.54 14.50
C CYS A 162 -3.55 -4.75 13.11
N LYS A 163 -4.08 -4.06 12.08
CA LYS A 163 -3.55 -4.15 10.72
C LYS A 163 -2.16 -3.49 10.61
N ILE A 164 -1.95 -2.33 11.22
CA ILE A 164 -0.65 -1.64 11.23
C ILE A 164 0.41 -2.50 11.95
N LEU A 165 0.03 -3.18 13.05
CA LEU A 165 0.94 -4.05 13.82
C LEU A 165 1.34 -5.31 13.07
N LEU A 166 0.44 -5.86 12.21
CA LEU A 166 0.68 -7.08 11.45
C LEU A 166 1.34 -6.83 10.09
N THR A 167 1.42 -5.58 9.64
CA THR A 167 2.08 -5.21 8.39
C THR A 167 3.50 -4.78 8.65
#